data_edbeab8aedd1f0c8d4ce36b2517fcf21
#
_entry.id   edbeab8aedd1f0c8d4ce36b2517fcf21
#
_cell.length_a   1.000
_cell.length_b   1.000
_cell.length_c   1.000
_cell.angle_alpha   90.00
_cell.angle_beta   90.00
_cell.angle_gamma   90.00
#
_symmetry.space_group_name_H-M   'P 1'
#
loop_
_entity.id
_entity.type
_entity.pdbx_description
1 polymer ?
#
loop_
_entity_poly.entity_id
_entity_poly.type
_entity_poly.pdbx_seq_one_letter_code
_entity_poly.pdbx_strand_id
1 'polypeptide(L)' 'MSVQYRVVFGKKDEAVDGPDDADIVITVTAADATLDPSVAFMQGKLKATGHTGRLFELLRSGDAASALSRLASRP' A
#
# COMPACT_ATOMS: atom_id res chain seq x y z
N MET A 1 -0.50 -15.22 6.04
CA MET A 1 -0.38 -14.55 4.73
C MET A 1 0.38 -13.25 4.92
N SER A 2 1.41 -13.02 4.13
CA SER A 2 2.27 -11.85 4.29
C SER A 2 1.86 -10.73 3.34
N VAL A 3 2.10 -9.49 3.77
CA VAL A 3 1.74 -8.30 3.01
C VAL A 3 2.94 -7.36 2.99
N GLN A 4 3.25 -6.83 1.82
CA GLN A 4 4.27 -5.79 1.69
C GLN A 4 3.60 -4.49 1.27
N TYR A 5 3.92 -3.40 1.96
CA TYR A 5 3.43 -2.07 1.63
C TYR A 5 4.59 -1.25 1.06
N ARG A 6 4.36 -0.55 -0.06
CA ARG A 6 5.36 0.30 -0.69
C ARG A 6 4.79 1.68 -0.94
N VAL A 7 5.55 2.70 -0.56
CA VAL A 7 5.22 4.09 -0.87
C VAL A 7 6.37 4.66 -1.70
N VAL A 8 6.06 5.12 -2.90
CA VAL A 8 7.06 5.62 -3.84
C VAL A 8 7.12 7.15 -3.74
N PHE A 9 8.29 7.67 -3.39
CA PHE A 9 8.54 9.10 -3.27
C PHE A 9 9.17 9.69 -4.54
N GLY A 10 9.86 8.85 -5.30
CA GLY A 10 10.53 9.25 -6.54
C GLY A 10 11.03 8.02 -7.27
N LYS A 11 11.75 8.22 -8.37
CA LYS A 11 12.17 7.11 -9.25
C LYS A 11 12.94 6.01 -8.54
N LYS A 12 13.80 6.37 -7.60
CA LYS A 12 14.63 5.42 -6.87
C LYS A 12 14.48 5.56 -5.37
N ASP A 13 13.37 6.19 -4.95
CA ASP A 13 13.15 6.49 -3.55
C ASP A 13 11.79 5.94 -3.14
N GLU A 14 11.80 4.86 -2.38
CA GLU A 14 10.58 4.26 -1.88
C GLU A 14 10.77 3.73 -0.48
N ALA A 15 9.69 3.75 0.31
CA ALA A 15 9.65 3.15 1.62
C ALA A 15 8.91 1.82 1.51
N VAL A 16 9.47 0.77 2.09
CA VAL A 16 8.93 -0.58 2.00
C VAL A 16 8.79 -1.16 3.40
N ASP A 17 7.63 -1.77 3.66
CA ASP A 17 7.38 -2.46 4.92
C ASP A 17 6.80 -3.83 4.60
N GLY A 18 7.49 -4.89 5.03
CA GLY A 18 7.09 -6.25 4.79
C GLY A 18 8.13 -7.04 3.98
N PRO A 19 7.96 -8.37 3.90
CA PRO A 19 8.93 -9.23 3.21
C PRO A 19 8.86 -9.05 1.69
N ASP A 20 10.02 -9.26 1.04
CA ASP A 20 10.12 -9.14 -0.42
C ASP A 20 9.30 -10.20 -1.16
N ASP A 21 9.08 -11.35 -0.53
CA ASP A 21 8.31 -12.45 -1.08
C ASP A 21 6.87 -12.47 -0.59
N ALA A 22 6.33 -11.32 -0.24
CA ALA A 22 4.97 -11.24 0.30
C ALA A 22 3.91 -11.75 -0.69
N ASP A 23 2.88 -12.37 -0.14
CA ASP A 23 1.74 -12.86 -0.93
C ASP A 23 0.95 -11.73 -1.56
N ILE A 24 0.92 -10.58 -0.89
CA ILE A 24 0.22 -9.39 -1.37
C ILE A 24 1.20 -8.23 -1.33
N VAL A 25 1.28 -7.48 -2.42
CA VAL A 25 2.11 -6.26 -2.49
C VAL A 25 1.20 -5.10 -2.86
N ILE A 26 1.21 -4.08 -2.01
CA ILE A 26 0.41 -2.87 -2.22
C ILE A 26 1.37 -1.71 -2.44
N THR A 27 1.24 -1.04 -3.59
CA THR A 27 2.12 0.06 -3.98
C THR A 27 1.31 1.31 -4.26
N VAL A 28 1.75 2.44 -3.72
CA VAL A 28 1.11 3.74 -3.93
C VAL A 28 2.19 4.82 -3.94
N THR A 29 1.95 5.92 -4.65
CA THR A 29 2.86 7.06 -4.59
C THR A 29 2.64 7.83 -3.29
N ALA A 30 3.66 8.57 -2.84
CA ALA A 30 3.56 9.36 -1.61
C ALA A 30 2.41 10.37 -1.68
N ALA A 31 2.17 10.94 -2.85
CA ALA A 31 1.07 11.89 -3.06
C ALA A 31 -0.29 11.24 -2.81
N ASP A 32 -0.43 9.97 -3.15
CA ASP A 32 -1.69 9.24 -3.02
C ASP A 32 -1.79 8.44 -1.71
N ALA A 33 -0.71 8.36 -0.94
CA ALA A 33 -0.67 7.57 0.29
C ALA A 33 -1.58 8.11 1.39
N THR A 34 -1.98 9.38 1.30
CA THR A 34 -2.90 10.01 2.24
C THR A 34 -4.36 9.79 1.88
N LEU A 35 -4.63 9.26 0.69
CA LEU A 35 -5.99 8.92 0.29
C LEU A 35 -6.45 7.65 0.99
N ASP A 36 -7.76 7.50 1.11
CA ASP A 36 -8.32 6.22 1.54
C ASP A 36 -7.88 5.15 0.54
N PRO A 37 -7.25 4.05 0.98
CA PRO A 37 -6.77 3.03 0.05
C PRO A 37 -7.86 2.44 -0.83
N SER A 38 -9.08 2.31 -0.31
CA SER A 38 -10.21 1.82 -1.12
C SER A 38 -10.51 2.77 -2.26
N VAL A 39 -10.51 4.07 -1.98
CA VAL A 39 -10.73 5.10 -2.99
C VAL A 39 -9.59 5.12 -4.00
N ALA A 40 -8.35 5.06 -3.51
CA ALA A 40 -7.18 5.04 -4.38
C ALA A 40 -7.20 3.83 -5.31
N PHE A 41 -7.61 2.67 -4.80
CA PHE A 41 -7.73 1.46 -5.60
C PHE A 41 -8.78 1.63 -6.69
N MET A 42 -9.94 2.17 -6.35
CA MET A 42 -11.02 2.39 -7.30
C MET A 42 -10.65 3.40 -8.38
N GLN A 43 -9.81 4.36 -8.07
CA GLN A 43 -9.34 5.38 -9.01
C GLN A 43 -8.12 4.95 -9.82
N GLY A 44 -7.62 3.74 -9.59
CA GLY A 44 -6.43 3.24 -10.28
C GLY A 44 -5.13 3.86 -9.79
N LYS A 45 -5.13 4.50 -8.63
CA LYS A 45 -3.95 5.16 -8.06
C LYS A 45 -3.17 4.24 -7.12
N LEU A 46 -3.72 3.11 -6.78
CA LEU A 46 -3.08 2.12 -5.93
C LEU A 46 -2.93 0.82 -6.72
N LYS A 47 -1.71 0.28 -6.74
CA LYS A 47 -1.43 -1.00 -7.38
C LYS A 47 -1.36 -2.08 -6.33
N ALA A 48 -1.98 -3.20 -6.62
CA ALA A 48 -1.97 -4.34 -5.72
C ALA A 48 -1.82 -5.62 -6.51
N THR A 49 -1.01 -6.54 -6.01
CA THR A 49 -0.83 -7.87 -6.58
C THR A 49 -1.08 -8.89 -5.48
N GLY A 50 -1.52 -10.09 -5.88
CA GLY A 50 -1.77 -11.18 -4.94
C GLY A 50 -3.24 -11.51 -4.80
N HIS A 51 -3.62 -12.05 -3.64
CA HIS A 51 -4.99 -12.50 -3.38
C HIS A 51 -5.97 -11.33 -3.26
N THR A 52 -6.88 -11.23 -4.21
CA THR A 52 -7.85 -10.14 -4.27
C THR A 52 -8.77 -10.10 -3.05
N GLY A 53 -9.26 -11.27 -2.60
CA GLY A 53 -10.14 -11.32 -1.44
C GLY A 53 -9.47 -10.79 -0.18
N ARG A 54 -8.22 -11.19 0.07
CA ARG A 54 -7.45 -10.72 1.21
C ARG A 54 -7.15 -9.23 1.09
N LEU A 55 -6.89 -8.77 -0.13
CA LEU A 55 -6.66 -7.36 -0.39
C LEU A 55 -7.86 -6.51 0.06
N PHE A 56 -9.08 -6.92 -0.29
CA PHE A 56 -10.27 -6.17 0.12
C PHE A 56 -10.45 -6.15 1.63
N GLU A 57 -10.09 -7.23 2.31
CA GLU A 57 -10.11 -7.24 3.78
C GLU A 57 -9.16 -6.22 4.37
N LEU A 58 -7.95 -6.13 3.82
CA LEU A 58 -6.95 -5.15 4.28
C LEU A 58 -7.42 -3.73 4.04
N LEU A 59 -8.03 -3.47 2.90
CA LEU A 59 -8.55 -2.14 2.57
C LEU A 59 -9.69 -1.75 3.51
N ARG A 60 -10.57 -2.70 3.84
CA ARG A 60 -11.72 -2.44 4.71
C ARG A 60 -11.35 -2.28 6.17
N SER A 61 -10.35 -3.04 6.64
CA SER A 61 -9.97 -3.04 8.07
C SER A 61 -9.22 -1.78 8.48
N GLY A 62 -8.70 -1.02 7.52
CA GLY A 62 -7.88 0.14 7.81
C GLY A 62 -6.40 -0.17 8.00
N ASP A 63 -6.00 -1.44 7.94
CA ASP A 63 -4.60 -1.82 8.10
C ASP A 63 -3.73 -1.22 6.99
N ALA A 64 -4.21 -1.27 5.75
CA ALA A 64 -3.48 -0.69 4.62
C ALA A 64 -3.35 0.84 4.77
N ALA A 65 -4.43 1.51 5.18
CA ALA A 65 -4.40 2.96 5.39
C ALA A 65 -3.37 3.35 6.44
N SER A 66 -3.37 2.61 7.55
CA SER A 66 -2.45 2.86 8.66
C SER A 66 -1.01 2.66 8.25
N ALA A 67 -0.72 1.56 7.56
CA ALA A 67 0.64 1.24 7.11
C ALA A 67 1.16 2.25 6.08
N LEU A 68 0.34 2.58 5.09
CA LEU A 68 0.75 3.52 4.04
C LEU A 68 0.96 4.93 4.59
N SER A 69 0.09 5.37 5.51
CA SER A 69 0.24 6.66 6.16
C SER A 69 1.54 6.74 6.96
N ARG A 70 1.86 5.67 7.69
CA ARG A 70 3.09 5.60 8.48
C ARG A 70 4.33 5.65 7.59
N LEU A 71 4.32 4.92 6.48
CA LEU A 71 5.45 4.93 5.54
C LEU A 71 5.61 6.28 4.85
N ALA A 72 4.51 6.93 4.50
CA ALA A 72 4.54 8.23 3.84
C ALA A 72 5.03 9.33 4.78
N SER A 73 4.91 9.13 6.09
CA SER A 73 5.30 10.10 7.11
C SER A 73 6.73 9.92 7.60
N ARG A 74 7.58 9.27 6.82
CA ARG A 74 8.96 9.03 7.21
C ARG A 74 9.69 10.35 7.51
N PRO A 75 10.62 10.34 8.47
CA PRO A 75 11.36 11.55 8.82
C PRO A 75 12.31 12.00 7.71
#